data_c50e92ba5f126fe872831b18497965b9
#
_entry.id   c50e92ba5f126fe872831b18497965b9
#
_cell.length_a   1.000
_cell.length_b   1.000
_cell.length_c   1.000
_cell.angle_alpha   90.00
_cell.angle_beta   90.00
_cell.angle_gamma   90.00
#
_symmetry.space_group_name_H-M   'P 1'
#
loop_
_entity.id
_entity.type
_entity.pdbx_description
1 polymer ?
#
loop_
_entity_poly.entity_id
_entity_poly.type
_entity_poly.pdbx_seq_one_letter_code
_entity_poly.pdbx_strand_id
1 'polypeptide(L)'
;MSVKSCEKLDKSKVALTIEADAAAFEATINKAYLKQRGKISVPGFRPGKAPRKMIESMYGAEVFYEEAVNILLPDAYEDAVKEQELKVVGYPEVELESCGKDGVVFKCTVAVYPEVTLGQYKGLEAPKAEVNVTDEDVENRLNEMADRNSRLVSVEREIQKGDTADIDFEGFDNGVAFDGGKGENFDLEIGSGSFVPGFEDQLVGMKAGEEKDIDITFPENYTPELAGKPVVFHVKVNEVKHKEVPAIDDEFAKDVSEFDTLEELKADTRKQLTDDREAAAQRAFEDALMQKVADGIQADIPDEMVDVQAQQMMENFQQQLAAQGIPFDQYLKMTNTTEDDFKKQAHDPAVQQVRMDLAVAALVKAENLEATAQEIEDELKTVADKYGMDLDTIKKYLPEADVREQVLRSKAIKAVADAAVAVAPVVEESQEEAKQEEEKKDAE
;
A
#
# COMPACT_ATOMS: atom_id res chain seq x y z
N MET A 1 3.04 -39.88 -16.06
CA MET A 1 1.89 -38.96 -16.18
C MET A 1 2.02 -38.31 -17.56
N SER A 2 0.92 -37.99 -18.24
CA SER A 2 0.97 -37.40 -19.57
C SER A 2 -0.16 -36.39 -19.74
N VAL A 3 0.11 -35.31 -20.45
CA VAL A 3 -0.89 -34.32 -20.88
C VAL A 3 -1.64 -34.90 -22.07
N LYS A 4 -2.95 -35.14 -21.96
CA LYS A 4 -3.79 -35.59 -23.05
C LYS A 4 -4.17 -34.47 -24.02
N SER A 5 -4.55 -33.33 -23.48
CA SER A 5 -4.90 -32.14 -24.27
C SER A 5 -4.53 -30.87 -23.52
N CYS A 6 -4.23 -29.83 -24.31
CA CYS A 6 -4.01 -28.47 -23.85
C CYS A 6 -4.85 -27.56 -24.76
N GLU A 7 -5.96 -27.07 -24.27
CA GLU A 7 -6.93 -26.28 -25.04
C GLU A 7 -6.90 -24.84 -24.52
N LYS A 8 -6.66 -23.88 -25.45
CA LYS A 8 -6.79 -22.46 -25.13
C LYS A 8 -8.28 -22.11 -25.07
N LEU A 9 -8.66 -21.43 -23.99
CA LEU A 9 -10.00 -20.90 -23.77
C LEU A 9 -9.98 -19.38 -23.86
N ASP A 10 -11.16 -18.76 -23.84
CA ASP A 10 -11.29 -17.30 -23.77
C ASP A 10 -10.73 -16.75 -22.45
N LYS A 11 -10.45 -15.45 -22.40
CA LYS A 11 -9.87 -14.74 -21.24
C LYS A 11 -8.56 -15.32 -20.76
N SER A 12 -7.68 -15.68 -21.70
CA SER A 12 -6.35 -16.23 -21.40
C SER A 12 -6.36 -17.39 -20.41
N LYS A 13 -7.36 -18.28 -20.52
CA LYS A 13 -7.44 -19.53 -19.77
C LYS A 13 -6.96 -20.70 -20.62
N VAL A 14 -6.46 -21.72 -19.97
CA VAL A 14 -6.05 -22.99 -20.59
C VAL A 14 -6.66 -24.15 -19.80
N ALA A 15 -7.26 -25.06 -20.54
CA ALA A 15 -7.75 -26.34 -20.00
C ALA A 15 -6.72 -27.42 -20.29
N LEU A 16 -6.13 -27.98 -19.23
CA LEU A 16 -5.18 -29.09 -19.28
C LEU A 16 -5.91 -30.38 -18.88
N THR A 17 -6.01 -31.34 -19.78
CA THR A 17 -6.46 -32.68 -19.42
C THR A 17 -5.26 -33.55 -19.12
N ILE A 18 -5.11 -33.95 -17.87
CA ILE A 18 -3.97 -34.74 -17.38
C ILE A 18 -4.43 -36.16 -17.05
N GLU A 19 -3.68 -37.12 -17.54
CA GLU A 19 -3.90 -38.56 -17.25
C GLU A 19 -2.76 -39.11 -16.43
N ALA A 20 -3.11 -39.76 -15.33
CA ALA A 20 -2.20 -40.61 -14.62
C ALA A 20 -2.59 -42.09 -14.85
N ASP A 21 -1.64 -42.89 -15.31
CA ASP A 21 -1.84 -44.29 -15.59
C ASP A 21 -2.14 -45.13 -14.31
N ALA A 22 -2.62 -46.36 -14.51
CA ALA A 22 -2.97 -47.24 -13.43
C ALA A 22 -1.80 -47.51 -12.44
N ALA A 23 -0.56 -47.53 -12.92
CA ALA A 23 0.60 -47.79 -12.09
C ALA A 23 0.95 -46.62 -11.16
N ALA A 24 0.90 -45.38 -11.69
CA ALA A 24 1.11 -44.15 -10.91
C ALA A 24 -0.02 -43.97 -9.89
N PHE A 25 -1.26 -44.19 -10.29
CA PHE A 25 -2.41 -44.07 -9.41
C PHE A 25 -2.39 -45.13 -8.28
N GLU A 26 -2.09 -46.39 -8.61
CA GLU A 26 -1.95 -47.45 -7.62
C GLU A 26 -0.86 -47.18 -6.58
N ALA A 27 0.29 -46.63 -7.00
CA ALA A 27 1.35 -46.20 -6.10
C ALA A 27 0.84 -45.11 -5.13
N THR A 28 0.02 -44.19 -5.62
CA THR A 28 -0.55 -43.10 -4.82
C THR A 28 -1.65 -43.57 -3.90
N ILE A 29 -2.49 -44.51 -4.32
CA ILE A 29 -3.45 -45.20 -3.43
C ILE A 29 -2.76 -45.86 -2.25
N ASN A 30 -1.56 -46.44 -2.44
CA ASN A 30 -0.78 -46.99 -1.34
C ASN A 30 -0.30 -45.90 -0.36
N LYS A 31 0.09 -44.73 -0.86
CA LYS A 31 0.43 -43.58 -0.01
C LYS A 31 -0.81 -43.10 0.77
N ALA A 32 -1.97 -42.97 0.10
CA ALA A 32 -3.24 -42.58 0.71
C ALA A 32 -3.66 -43.55 1.82
N TYR A 33 -3.57 -44.90 1.57
CA TYR A 33 -3.78 -45.90 2.59
C TYR A 33 -2.88 -45.71 3.82
N LEU A 34 -1.59 -45.49 3.62
CA LEU A 34 -0.65 -45.28 4.74
C LEU A 34 -1.00 -44.07 5.58
N LYS A 35 -1.49 -43.01 4.95
CA LYS A 35 -1.90 -41.74 5.59
C LYS A 35 -3.24 -41.89 6.33
N GLN A 36 -4.21 -42.61 5.74
CA GLN A 36 -5.57 -42.72 6.27
C GLN A 36 -5.84 -43.94 7.15
N ARG A 37 -5.04 -45.03 7.07
CA ARG A 37 -5.28 -46.27 7.80
C ARG A 37 -5.47 -46.11 9.31
N GLY A 38 -4.88 -45.07 9.92
CA GLY A 38 -5.02 -44.75 11.34
C GLY A 38 -6.39 -44.19 11.74
N LYS A 39 -7.11 -43.63 10.77
CA LYS A 39 -8.42 -43.02 10.95
C LYS A 39 -9.57 -43.97 10.68
N ILE A 40 -9.30 -45.11 9.97
CA ILE A 40 -10.32 -46.06 9.56
C ILE A 40 -10.37 -47.22 10.59
N SER A 41 -11.55 -47.43 11.15
CA SER A 41 -11.79 -48.54 12.10
C SER A 41 -12.32 -49.76 11.37
N VAL A 42 -11.63 -50.90 11.55
CA VAL A 42 -12.02 -52.18 10.97
C VAL A 42 -12.26 -53.19 12.10
N PRO A 43 -13.44 -53.80 12.20
CA PRO A 43 -13.71 -54.82 13.21
C PRO A 43 -12.66 -55.93 13.17
N GLY A 44 -12.12 -56.30 14.33
CA GLY A 44 -11.09 -57.36 14.47
C GLY A 44 -9.66 -56.86 14.27
N PHE A 45 -9.42 -55.56 13.95
CA PHE A 45 -8.08 -55.00 13.82
C PHE A 45 -7.89 -53.81 14.76
N ARG A 46 -6.69 -53.71 15.31
CA ARG A 46 -6.30 -52.47 16.03
C ARG A 46 -6.21 -51.31 15.04
N PRO A 47 -6.67 -50.09 15.39
CA PRO A 47 -6.58 -48.92 14.53
C PRO A 47 -5.18 -48.76 13.89
N GLY A 48 -5.16 -48.58 12.57
CA GLY A 48 -3.93 -48.44 11.77
C GLY A 48 -3.19 -49.75 11.44
N LYS A 49 -3.71 -50.92 11.80
CA LYS A 49 -3.10 -52.24 11.51
C LYS A 49 -3.90 -53.08 10.51
N ALA A 50 -5.06 -52.66 10.07
CA ALA A 50 -5.85 -53.33 9.06
C ALA A 50 -5.12 -53.30 7.70
N PRO A 51 -4.96 -54.44 6.97
CA PRO A 51 -4.39 -54.43 5.64
C PRO A 51 -5.29 -53.66 4.63
N ARG A 52 -4.68 -53.03 3.63
CA ARG A 52 -5.40 -52.28 2.59
C ARG A 52 -6.56 -53.07 1.97
N LYS A 53 -6.29 -54.32 1.54
CA LYS A 53 -7.32 -55.18 0.93
C LYS A 53 -8.53 -55.41 1.82
N MET A 54 -8.34 -55.44 3.14
CA MET A 54 -9.43 -55.62 4.09
C MET A 54 -10.31 -54.39 4.17
N ILE A 55 -9.71 -53.18 4.16
CA ILE A 55 -10.42 -51.92 4.17
C ILE A 55 -11.20 -51.79 2.85
N GLU A 56 -10.56 -52.03 1.73
CA GLU A 56 -11.20 -51.99 0.39
C GLU A 56 -12.36 -52.98 0.26
N SER A 57 -12.24 -54.18 0.87
CA SER A 57 -13.32 -55.17 0.89
C SER A 57 -14.55 -54.72 1.69
N MET A 58 -14.36 -53.94 2.73
CA MET A 58 -15.43 -53.45 3.62
C MET A 58 -16.07 -52.12 3.17
N TYR A 59 -15.26 -51.20 2.67
CA TYR A 59 -15.65 -49.86 2.38
C TYR A 59 -15.65 -49.53 0.87
N GLY A 60 -15.23 -50.47 0.05
CA GLY A 60 -15.03 -50.26 -1.39
C GLY A 60 -13.60 -49.83 -1.74
N ALA A 61 -13.18 -50.08 -2.98
CA ALA A 61 -11.87 -49.68 -3.48
C ALA A 61 -11.70 -48.15 -3.53
N GLU A 62 -12.82 -47.45 -3.64
CA GLU A 62 -12.89 -46.02 -3.79
C GLU A 62 -12.57 -45.21 -2.52
N VAL A 63 -12.51 -45.91 -1.35
CA VAL A 63 -12.28 -45.27 -0.04
C VAL A 63 -10.99 -44.46 0.03
N PHE A 64 -10.01 -44.75 -0.81
CA PHE A 64 -8.71 -44.10 -0.87
C PHE A 64 -8.55 -43.16 -2.09
N TYR A 65 -9.52 -43.15 -3.00
CA TYR A 65 -9.37 -42.41 -4.27
C TYR A 65 -9.26 -40.91 -4.10
N GLU A 66 -10.12 -40.32 -3.28
CA GLU A 66 -10.09 -38.87 -3.01
C GLU A 66 -8.72 -38.44 -2.45
N GLU A 67 -8.22 -39.15 -1.44
CA GLU A 67 -6.91 -38.83 -0.86
C GLU A 67 -5.77 -39.10 -1.86
N ALA A 68 -5.90 -40.16 -2.68
CA ALA A 68 -4.91 -40.48 -3.71
C ALA A 68 -4.86 -39.38 -4.78
N VAL A 69 -6.02 -38.90 -5.22
CA VAL A 69 -6.11 -37.75 -6.15
C VAL A 69 -5.48 -36.50 -5.53
N ASN A 70 -5.81 -36.19 -4.29
CA ASN A 70 -5.24 -35.00 -3.60
C ASN A 70 -3.71 -35.08 -3.43
N ILE A 71 -3.13 -36.28 -3.32
CA ILE A 71 -1.68 -36.48 -3.26
C ILE A 71 -1.04 -36.38 -4.67
N LEU A 72 -1.73 -36.86 -5.69
CA LEU A 72 -1.23 -36.97 -7.06
C LEU A 72 -1.30 -35.63 -7.82
N LEU A 73 -2.37 -34.88 -7.60
CA LEU A 73 -2.74 -33.70 -8.35
C LEU A 73 -1.66 -32.61 -8.38
N PRO A 74 -1.03 -32.23 -7.24
CA PRO A 74 0.00 -31.18 -7.26
C PRO A 74 1.18 -31.54 -8.16
N ASP A 75 1.71 -32.74 -8.02
CA ASP A 75 2.86 -33.19 -8.79
C ASP A 75 2.53 -33.30 -10.29
N ALA A 76 1.33 -33.81 -10.61
CA ALA A 76 0.88 -34.01 -11.99
C ALA A 76 0.61 -32.68 -12.69
N TYR A 77 0.04 -31.71 -11.97
CA TYR A 77 -0.21 -30.36 -12.48
C TYR A 77 1.09 -29.59 -12.72
N GLU A 78 2.04 -29.65 -11.76
CA GLU A 78 3.35 -29.01 -11.91
C GLU A 78 4.13 -29.55 -13.11
N ASP A 79 4.13 -30.88 -13.30
CA ASP A 79 4.77 -31.51 -14.44
C ASP A 79 4.10 -31.07 -15.76
N ALA A 80 2.77 -31.01 -15.80
CA ALA A 80 2.02 -30.59 -16.99
C ALA A 80 2.26 -29.13 -17.35
N VAL A 81 2.32 -28.23 -16.38
CA VAL A 81 2.63 -26.80 -16.57
C VAL A 81 4.03 -26.62 -17.12
N LYS A 82 5.01 -27.39 -16.59
CA LYS A 82 6.41 -27.36 -17.09
C LYS A 82 6.53 -27.93 -18.50
N GLU A 83 5.85 -29.04 -18.81
CA GLU A 83 5.86 -29.67 -20.14
C GLU A 83 5.30 -28.75 -21.21
N GLN A 84 4.27 -27.95 -20.87
CA GLN A 84 3.63 -27.02 -21.80
C GLN A 84 4.22 -25.60 -21.75
N GLU A 85 5.28 -25.37 -20.96
CA GLU A 85 5.94 -24.07 -20.76
C GLU A 85 4.96 -22.94 -20.42
N LEU A 86 3.89 -23.24 -19.67
CA LEU A 86 2.85 -22.27 -19.34
C LEU A 86 3.28 -21.36 -18.17
N LYS A 87 3.06 -20.09 -18.33
CA LYS A 87 3.14 -19.13 -17.23
C LYS A 87 1.75 -18.97 -16.60
N VAL A 88 1.50 -19.74 -15.56
CA VAL A 88 0.21 -19.79 -14.89
C VAL A 88 0.03 -18.68 -13.87
N VAL A 89 -1.23 -18.26 -13.66
CA VAL A 89 -1.65 -17.25 -12.68
C VAL A 89 -2.74 -17.84 -11.80
N GLY A 90 -2.60 -17.67 -10.48
CA GLY A 90 -3.57 -18.17 -9.52
C GLY A 90 -3.56 -19.68 -9.38
N TYR A 91 -4.67 -20.22 -8.88
CA TYR A 91 -4.85 -21.65 -8.64
C TYR A 91 -5.72 -22.27 -9.73
N PRO A 92 -5.45 -23.54 -10.17
CA PRO A 92 -6.28 -24.21 -11.14
C PRO A 92 -7.63 -24.61 -10.55
N GLU A 93 -8.70 -24.45 -11.34
CA GLU A 93 -9.96 -25.16 -11.10
C GLU A 93 -9.80 -26.58 -11.58
N VAL A 94 -10.12 -27.56 -10.71
CA VAL A 94 -9.90 -28.98 -10.99
C VAL A 94 -11.21 -29.73 -11.05
N GLU A 95 -11.46 -30.34 -12.19
CA GLU A 95 -12.60 -31.24 -12.41
C GLU A 95 -12.09 -32.67 -12.59
N LEU A 96 -12.64 -33.61 -11.83
CA LEU A 96 -12.34 -35.02 -11.96
C LEU A 96 -13.22 -35.66 -13.08
N GLU A 97 -12.64 -35.98 -14.23
CA GLU A 97 -13.37 -36.57 -15.34
C GLU A 97 -13.58 -38.08 -15.12
N SER A 98 -12.56 -38.78 -14.69
CA SER A 98 -12.67 -40.21 -14.41
C SER A 98 -11.66 -40.63 -13.35
N CYS A 99 -12.06 -41.58 -12.49
CA CYS A 99 -11.21 -42.17 -11.48
C CYS A 99 -11.56 -43.65 -11.32
N GLY A 100 -10.60 -44.54 -11.54
CA GLY A 100 -10.85 -45.96 -11.50
C GLY A 100 -9.57 -46.81 -11.45
N LYS A 101 -9.73 -48.10 -11.68
CA LYS A 101 -8.59 -49.04 -11.69
C LYS A 101 -7.64 -48.84 -12.87
N ASP A 102 -8.10 -48.20 -13.92
CA ASP A 102 -7.34 -47.94 -15.14
C ASP A 102 -6.52 -46.66 -15.03
N GLY A 103 -6.68 -45.90 -13.94
CA GLY A 103 -6.01 -44.65 -13.67
C GLY A 103 -6.98 -43.52 -13.32
N VAL A 104 -6.49 -42.30 -13.39
CA VAL A 104 -7.27 -41.09 -13.13
C VAL A 104 -7.06 -40.07 -14.25
N VAL A 105 -8.15 -39.42 -14.66
CA VAL A 105 -8.11 -38.29 -15.61
C VAL A 105 -8.79 -37.12 -14.94
N PHE A 106 -8.10 -35.99 -14.92
CA PHE A 106 -8.63 -34.73 -14.40
C PHE A 106 -8.34 -33.59 -15.36
N LYS A 107 -9.25 -32.65 -15.39
CA LYS A 107 -9.16 -31.42 -16.16
C LYS A 107 -8.85 -30.27 -15.23
N CYS A 108 -7.75 -29.59 -15.50
CA CYS A 108 -7.34 -28.40 -14.79
C CYS A 108 -7.56 -27.17 -15.67
N THR A 109 -8.44 -26.27 -15.28
CA THR A 109 -8.59 -24.98 -15.94
C THR A 109 -7.82 -23.94 -15.15
N VAL A 110 -6.88 -23.26 -15.80
CA VAL A 110 -6.01 -22.28 -15.15
C VAL A 110 -5.85 -21.05 -16.05
N ALA A 111 -5.77 -19.89 -15.42
CA ALA A 111 -5.42 -18.66 -16.10
C ALA A 111 -3.91 -18.62 -16.41
N VAL A 112 -3.56 -18.12 -17.57
CA VAL A 112 -2.16 -17.93 -17.99
C VAL A 112 -1.90 -16.47 -18.31
N TYR A 113 -0.64 -16.07 -18.28
CA TYR A 113 -0.26 -14.72 -18.71
C TYR A 113 -0.73 -14.47 -20.13
N PRO A 114 -1.47 -13.35 -20.36
CA PRO A 114 -2.02 -13.04 -21.67
C PRO A 114 -0.93 -12.67 -22.67
N GLU A 115 -1.18 -12.93 -23.94
CA GLU A 115 -0.39 -12.36 -25.03
C GLU A 115 -0.70 -10.87 -25.13
N VAL A 116 0.31 -10.02 -24.99
CA VAL A 116 0.15 -8.56 -25.00
C VAL A 116 0.62 -8.00 -26.34
N THR A 117 -0.25 -7.23 -26.98
CA THR A 117 0.10 -6.43 -28.15
C THR A 117 0.24 -4.97 -27.69
N LEU A 118 1.45 -4.40 -27.88
CA LEU A 118 1.70 -3.00 -27.58
C LEU A 118 1.02 -2.10 -28.60
N GLY A 119 0.40 -1.02 -28.11
CA GLY A 119 0.00 0.10 -28.95
C GLY A 119 1.18 1.00 -29.29
N GLN A 120 0.89 2.26 -29.60
CA GLN A 120 1.95 3.26 -29.76
C GLN A 120 2.55 3.57 -28.37
N TYR A 121 3.86 3.43 -28.23
CA TYR A 121 4.61 3.73 -27.01
C TYR A 121 5.80 4.68 -27.25
N LYS A 122 6.13 5.00 -28.53
CA LYS A 122 7.15 6.01 -28.88
C LYS A 122 6.48 7.27 -29.39
N GLY A 123 7.05 8.43 -29.05
CA GLY A 123 6.51 9.73 -29.45
C GLY A 123 5.18 10.06 -28.76
N LEU A 124 4.94 9.52 -27.58
CA LEU A 124 3.81 9.91 -26.74
C LEU A 124 4.05 11.31 -26.17
N GLU A 125 2.99 12.08 -26.05
CA GLU A 125 2.99 13.38 -25.41
C GLU A 125 2.48 13.24 -23.98
N ALA A 126 3.18 13.82 -22.99
CA ALA A 126 2.69 13.88 -21.61
C ALA A 126 3.04 15.23 -20.99
N PRO A 127 2.22 15.70 -20.02
CA PRO A 127 2.51 16.94 -19.31
C PRO A 127 3.75 16.78 -18.43
N LYS A 128 4.69 17.71 -18.53
CA LYS A 128 5.84 17.82 -17.63
C LYS A 128 5.84 19.19 -17.00
N ALA A 129 5.74 19.26 -15.68
CA ALA A 129 5.77 20.50 -14.95
C ALA A 129 7.15 21.16 -15.09
N GLU A 130 7.16 22.47 -15.33
CA GLU A 130 8.38 23.26 -15.22
C GLU A 130 8.71 23.46 -13.73
N VAL A 131 9.95 23.19 -13.37
CA VAL A 131 10.43 23.35 -12.00
C VAL A 131 10.95 24.77 -11.81
N ASN A 132 10.32 25.50 -10.91
CA ASN A 132 10.78 26.81 -10.47
C ASN A 132 10.76 26.84 -8.94
N VAL A 133 11.91 27.14 -8.33
CA VAL A 133 12.05 27.34 -6.89
C VAL A 133 12.27 28.81 -6.62
N THR A 134 11.30 29.44 -6.00
CA THR A 134 11.33 30.85 -5.64
C THR A 134 12.13 31.10 -4.36
N ASP A 135 12.49 32.36 -4.09
CA ASP A 135 13.10 32.73 -2.82
C ASP A 135 12.14 32.49 -1.64
N GLU A 136 10.85 32.67 -1.87
CA GLU A 136 9.79 32.38 -0.91
C GLU A 136 9.72 30.91 -0.50
N ASP A 137 9.89 29.99 -1.46
CA ASP A 137 9.96 28.54 -1.15
C ASP A 137 11.12 28.23 -0.21
N VAL A 138 12.29 28.84 -0.46
CA VAL A 138 13.47 28.67 0.37
C VAL A 138 13.25 29.26 1.77
N GLU A 139 12.66 30.45 1.86
CA GLU A 139 12.34 31.10 3.13
C GLU A 139 11.32 30.27 3.94
N ASN A 140 10.28 29.76 3.29
CA ASN A 140 9.30 28.89 3.93
C ASN A 140 9.97 27.63 4.49
N ARG A 141 10.86 27.01 3.73
CA ARG A 141 11.59 25.82 4.19
C ARG A 141 12.50 26.12 5.38
N LEU A 142 13.17 27.24 5.38
CA LEU A 142 14.00 27.68 6.50
C LEU A 142 13.15 28.01 7.73
N ASN A 143 12.00 28.63 7.56
CA ASN A 143 11.05 28.87 8.65
C ASN A 143 10.52 27.56 9.26
N GLU A 144 10.19 26.56 8.44
CA GLU A 144 9.85 25.22 8.94
C GLU A 144 11.00 24.57 9.74
N MET A 145 12.24 24.75 9.26
CA MET A 145 13.41 24.25 9.99
C MET A 145 13.61 24.99 11.33
N ALA A 146 13.42 26.30 11.34
CA ALA A 146 13.48 27.10 12.56
C ALA A 146 12.38 26.75 13.55
N ASP A 147 11.18 26.51 13.06
CA ASP A 147 10.02 26.05 13.86
C ASP A 147 10.27 24.70 14.53
N ARG A 148 10.85 23.76 13.79
CA ARG A 148 11.22 22.43 14.34
C ARG A 148 12.34 22.49 15.39
N ASN A 149 13.20 23.49 15.32
CA ASN A 149 14.29 23.73 16.26
C ASN A 149 13.92 24.77 17.34
N SER A 150 12.64 25.16 17.40
CA SER A 150 12.13 26.06 18.43
C SER A 150 12.18 25.43 19.82
N ARG A 151 12.32 26.25 20.84
CA ARG A 151 12.34 25.84 22.24
C ARG A 151 11.17 26.43 22.98
N LEU A 152 10.53 25.65 23.83
CA LEU A 152 9.51 26.13 24.76
C LEU A 152 10.20 26.67 26.02
N VAL A 153 10.08 27.98 26.25
CA VAL A 153 10.67 28.67 27.41
C VAL A 153 9.54 29.13 28.32
N SER A 154 9.61 28.79 29.60
CA SER A 154 8.68 29.26 30.62
C SER A 154 8.72 30.76 30.77
N VAL A 155 7.53 31.40 30.81
CA VAL A 155 7.41 32.85 30.93
C VAL A 155 6.39 33.22 32.00
N GLU A 156 6.75 34.25 32.81
CA GLU A 156 5.87 34.78 33.85
C GLU A 156 5.02 35.97 33.34
N ARG A 157 4.23 35.75 32.27
CA ARG A 157 3.33 36.74 31.71
C ARG A 157 1.98 36.12 31.36
N GLU A 158 1.05 36.96 30.96
CA GLU A 158 -0.25 36.52 30.43
C GLU A 158 -0.08 35.73 29.13
N ILE A 159 -0.94 34.72 28.96
CA ILE A 159 -1.03 33.89 27.75
C ILE A 159 -1.34 34.76 26.53
N GLN A 160 -0.58 34.60 25.47
CA GLN A 160 -0.80 35.22 24.17
C GLN A 160 -1.01 34.16 23.10
N LYS A 161 -1.56 34.54 21.95
CA LYS A 161 -1.66 33.65 20.79
C LYS A 161 -0.26 33.20 20.35
N GLY A 162 -0.09 31.89 20.13
CA GLY A 162 1.19 31.25 19.81
C GLY A 162 1.99 30.79 21.02
N ASP A 163 1.53 31.02 22.25
CA ASP A 163 2.11 30.40 23.43
C ASP A 163 1.56 29.00 23.67
N THR A 164 2.30 28.15 24.34
CA THR A 164 1.84 26.85 24.84
C THR A 164 1.51 26.97 26.30
N ALA A 165 0.25 26.73 26.66
CA ALA A 165 -0.21 26.68 28.05
C ALA A 165 -0.24 25.24 28.53
N ASP A 166 0.46 24.94 29.61
CA ASP A 166 0.29 23.71 30.37
C ASP A 166 -0.94 23.87 31.25
N ILE A 167 -1.97 23.08 30.98
CA ILE A 167 -3.27 23.21 31.62
C ILE A 167 -3.78 21.89 32.22
N ASP A 168 -4.49 22.01 33.34
CA ASP A 168 -5.39 20.98 33.81
C ASP A 168 -6.81 21.41 33.45
N PHE A 169 -7.60 20.50 32.92
CA PHE A 169 -8.99 20.80 32.59
C PHE A 169 -9.92 19.65 32.93
N GLU A 170 -11.17 19.99 33.31
CA GLU A 170 -12.24 19.04 33.56
C GLU A 170 -13.56 19.60 33.03
N GLY A 171 -14.21 18.87 32.11
CA GLY A 171 -15.46 19.28 31.46
C GLY A 171 -16.71 18.72 32.14
N PHE A 172 -17.74 19.56 32.27
CA PHE A 172 -19.00 19.24 32.90
C PHE A 172 -20.19 19.52 31.96
N ASP A 173 -21.05 18.53 31.75
CA ASP A 173 -22.37 18.68 31.12
C ASP A 173 -23.41 18.78 32.23
N ASN A 174 -24.05 19.94 32.39
CA ASN A 174 -25.03 20.20 33.45
C ASN A 174 -24.54 19.85 34.88
N GLY A 175 -23.25 20.07 35.15
CA GLY A 175 -22.64 19.80 36.46
C GLY A 175 -22.20 18.35 36.69
N VAL A 176 -22.26 17.50 35.67
CA VAL A 176 -21.77 16.12 35.70
C VAL A 176 -20.53 16.01 34.78
N ALA A 177 -19.42 15.54 35.33
CA ALA A 177 -18.22 15.30 34.54
C ALA A 177 -18.48 14.23 33.45
N PHE A 178 -17.99 14.44 32.22
CA PHE A 178 -18.14 13.50 31.12
C PHE A 178 -16.82 12.82 30.75
N ASP A 179 -16.92 11.59 30.25
CA ASP A 179 -15.77 10.82 29.86
C ASP A 179 -15.01 11.49 28.68
N GLY A 180 -13.67 11.57 28.79
CA GLY A 180 -12.83 12.24 27.80
C GLY A 180 -12.74 13.77 28.00
N GLY A 181 -13.45 14.35 28.94
CA GLY A 181 -13.41 15.79 29.27
C GLY A 181 -12.33 16.19 30.26
N LYS A 182 -11.48 15.28 30.76
CA LYS A 182 -10.46 15.56 31.76
C LYS A 182 -9.04 15.34 31.21
N GLY A 183 -8.14 16.30 31.48
CA GLY A 183 -6.70 16.21 31.25
C GLY A 183 -5.92 16.92 32.35
N GLU A 184 -4.73 16.42 32.64
CA GLU A 184 -3.81 17.01 33.63
C GLU A 184 -2.44 17.20 32.94
N ASN A 185 -1.78 18.34 33.17
CA ASN A 185 -0.51 18.74 32.56
C ASN A 185 -0.54 18.61 31.00
N PHE A 186 -1.58 19.14 30.40
CA PHE A 186 -1.77 19.08 28.96
C PHE A 186 -1.17 20.35 28.32
N ASP A 187 -0.17 20.18 27.46
CA ASP A 187 0.42 21.26 26.68
C ASP A 187 -0.50 21.64 25.52
N LEU A 188 -1.15 22.79 25.59
CA LEU A 188 -2.05 23.34 24.58
C LEU A 188 -1.43 24.56 23.92
N GLU A 189 -1.18 24.49 22.61
CA GLU A 189 -0.76 25.67 21.80
C GLU A 189 -1.98 26.55 21.52
N ILE A 190 -1.92 27.81 21.96
CA ILE A 190 -3.01 28.77 21.85
C ILE A 190 -3.10 29.36 20.46
N GLY A 191 -4.17 29.05 19.76
CA GLY A 191 -4.40 29.43 18.36
C GLY A 191 -4.17 28.28 17.37
N SER A 192 -3.88 27.08 17.86
CA SER A 192 -3.71 25.88 17.03
C SER A 192 -5.02 25.34 16.45
N GLY A 193 -6.16 25.65 17.09
CA GLY A 193 -7.45 25.06 16.78
C GLY A 193 -7.58 23.59 17.18
N SER A 194 -6.69 23.09 18.03
CA SER A 194 -6.68 21.69 18.49
C SER A 194 -7.84 21.39 19.45
N PHE A 195 -8.36 22.42 20.11
CA PHE A 195 -9.51 22.31 20.99
C PHE A 195 -10.79 22.83 20.35
N VAL A 196 -11.90 22.65 21.04
CA VAL A 196 -13.22 23.11 20.57
C VAL A 196 -13.19 24.63 20.34
N PRO A 197 -13.79 25.13 19.24
CA PRO A 197 -13.78 26.56 18.92
C PRO A 197 -14.23 27.44 20.10
N GLY A 198 -13.44 28.48 20.39
CA GLY A 198 -13.69 29.39 21.49
C GLY A 198 -13.10 29.00 22.85
N PHE A 199 -12.47 27.82 22.96
CA PHE A 199 -11.78 27.40 24.18
C PHE A 199 -10.44 28.14 24.33
N GLU A 200 -9.60 28.07 23.31
CA GLU A 200 -8.27 28.68 23.34
C GLU A 200 -8.34 30.22 23.45
N ASP A 201 -9.30 30.85 22.79
CA ASP A 201 -9.48 32.31 22.86
C ASP A 201 -9.84 32.80 24.27
N GLN A 202 -10.50 31.97 25.10
CA GLN A 202 -10.84 32.34 26.47
C GLN A 202 -9.70 32.16 27.46
N LEU A 203 -8.63 31.42 27.07
CA LEU A 203 -7.39 31.29 27.84
C LEU A 203 -6.45 32.49 27.66
N VAL A 204 -6.59 33.20 26.55
CA VAL A 204 -5.77 34.40 26.29
C VAL A 204 -5.97 35.43 27.43
N GLY A 205 -4.86 35.91 27.99
CA GLY A 205 -4.84 36.86 29.09
C GLY A 205 -4.78 36.23 30.49
N MET A 206 -4.90 34.91 30.62
CA MET A 206 -4.70 34.21 31.91
C MET A 206 -3.20 34.06 32.22
N LYS A 207 -2.88 33.90 33.49
CA LYS A 207 -1.52 33.69 34.01
C LYS A 207 -1.37 32.30 34.61
N ALA A 208 -0.15 31.85 34.74
CA ALA A 208 0.21 30.66 35.49
C ALA A 208 -0.38 30.73 36.92
N GLY A 209 -1.04 29.64 37.35
CA GLY A 209 -1.72 29.51 38.64
C GLY A 209 -3.15 30.02 38.67
N GLU A 210 -3.67 30.62 37.60
CA GLU A 210 -5.07 31.05 37.54
C GLU A 210 -6.00 29.90 37.13
N GLU A 211 -7.21 29.93 37.70
CA GLU A 211 -8.30 28.99 37.42
C GLU A 211 -9.49 29.77 36.84
N LYS A 212 -10.15 29.18 35.84
CA LYS A 212 -11.30 29.80 35.17
C LYS A 212 -12.26 28.75 34.65
N ASP A 213 -13.54 29.07 34.76
CA ASP A 213 -14.60 28.31 34.11
C ASP A 213 -14.81 28.86 32.69
N ILE A 214 -14.73 27.98 31.71
CA ILE A 214 -14.85 28.29 30.28
C ILE A 214 -16.13 27.66 29.75
N ASP A 215 -17.06 28.52 29.31
CA ASP A 215 -18.31 28.09 28.67
C ASP A 215 -18.08 27.82 27.17
N ILE A 216 -18.39 26.62 26.74
CA ILE A 216 -18.22 26.19 25.34
C ILE A 216 -19.49 25.49 24.86
N THR A 217 -19.81 25.69 23.57
CA THR A 217 -20.85 24.89 22.90
C THR A 217 -20.16 24.00 21.86
N PHE A 218 -20.33 22.70 21.98
CA PHE A 218 -19.78 21.76 21.00
C PHE A 218 -20.41 21.96 19.61
N PRO A 219 -19.63 21.82 18.53
CA PRO A 219 -20.17 21.89 17.16
C PRO A 219 -21.14 20.73 16.90
N GLU A 220 -22.05 20.93 15.94
CA GLU A 220 -23.03 19.90 15.54
C GLU A 220 -22.38 18.63 14.97
N ASN A 221 -21.16 18.75 14.44
CA ASN A 221 -20.38 17.63 13.86
C ASN A 221 -19.49 16.92 14.90
N TYR A 222 -19.87 16.94 16.18
CA TYR A 222 -19.14 16.25 17.24
C TYR A 222 -19.79 14.90 17.58
N THR A 223 -19.23 14.19 18.56
CA THR A 223 -19.82 12.91 19.01
C THR A 223 -21.30 13.09 19.38
N PRO A 224 -22.18 12.14 19.01
CA PRO A 224 -23.64 12.28 19.20
C PRO A 224 -24.08 12.61 20.64
N GLU A 225 -23.25 12.26 21.61
CA GLU A 225 -23.52 12.51 23.03
C GLU A 225 -23.29 13.96 23.44
N LEU A 226 -22.42 14.70 22.76
CA LEU A 226 -22.00 16.07 23.10
C LEU A 226 -22.34 17.10 22.02
N ALA A 227 -22.72 16.68 20.80
CA ALA A 227 -23.03 17.56 19.68
C ALA A 227 -24.07 18.62 20.04
N GLY A 228 -23.73 19.91 19.81
CA GLY A 228 -24.58 21.06 20.04
C GLY A 228 -24.86 21.38 21.52
N LYS A 229 -24.25 20.65 22.49
CA LYS A 229 -24.47 20.88 23.91
C LYS A 229 -23.57 21.98 24.47
N PRO A 230 -24.10 22.85 25.34
CA PRO A 230 -23.30 23.75 26.14
C PRO A 230 -22.66 22.98 27.32
N VAL A 231 -21.37 23.14 27.50
CA VAL A 231 -20.59 22.52 28.59
C VAL A 231 -19.70 23.56 29.24
N VAL A 232 -19.31 23.30 30.47
CA VAL A 232 -18.41 24.16 31.24
C VAL A 232 -17.14 23.39 31.50
N PHE A 233 -16.00 23.96 31.11
CA PHE A 233 -14.69 23.43 31.44
C PHE A 233 -14.08 24.21 32.59
N HIS A 234 -13.79 23.54 33.68
CA HIS A 234 -12.95 24.09 34.73
C HIS A 234 -11.50 23.92 34.35
N VAL A 235 -10.79 25.02 34.09
CA VAL A 235 -9.40 25.03 33.57
C VAL A 235 -8.52 25.72 34.59
N LYS A 236 -7.36 25.09 34.85
CA LYS A 236 -6.27 25.68 35.61
C LYS A 236 -5.03 25.75 34.74
N VAL A 237 -4.40 26.92 34.68
CA VAL A 237 -3.13 27.12 33.97
C VAL A 237 -1.99 26.80 34.95
N ASN A 238 -1.20 25.78 34.66
CA ASN A 238 -0.06 25.38 35.47
C ASN A 238 1.17 26.21 35.11
N GLU A 239 1.46 26.35 33.81
CA GLU A 239 2.62 27.05 33.27
C GLU A 239 2.30 27.69 31.93
N VAL A 240 2.94 28.82 31.63
CA VAL A 240 2.88 29.44 30.30
C VAL A 240 4.26 29.34 29.67
N LYS A 241 4.32 28.70 28.50
CA LYS A 241 5.55 28.51 27.74
C LYS A 241 5.47 29.30 26.44
N HIS A 242 6.50 30.06 26.15
CA HIS A 242 6.62 30.78 24.87
C HIS A 242 7.47 29.98 23.93
N LYS A 243 7.03 29.84 22.68
CA LYS A 243 7.78 29.21 21.61
C LYS A 243 8.84 30.20 21.10
N GLU A 244 10.07 30.02 21.53
CA GLU A 244 11.21 30.80 21.06
C GLU A 244 11.75 30.17 19.79
N VAL A 245 11.44 30.80 18.64
CA VAL A 245 11.95 30.37 17.35
C VAL A 245 13.32 31.01 17.16
N PRO A 246 14.39 30.24 16.84
CA PRO A 246 15.70 30.79 16.63
C PRO A 246 15.72 31.77 15.45
N ALA A 247 16.52 32.81 15.54
CA ALA A 247 16.73 33.72 14.41
C ALA A 247 17.44 32.96 13.28
N ILE A 248 16.97 33.18 12.04
CA ILE A 248 17.55 32.53 10.86
C ILE A 248 18.81 33.33 10.45
N ASP A 249 19.94 32.97 11.01
CA ASP A 249 21.25 33.60 10.80
C ASP A 249 22.36 32.52 10.65
N ASP A 250 23.61 32.93 10.67
CA ASP A 250 24.76 32.01 10.53
C ASP A 250 24.91 31.06 11.72
N GLU A 251 24.43 31.43 12.93
CA GLU A 251 24.43 30.51 14.09
C GLU A 251 23.39 29.43 13.89
N PHE A 252 22.20 29.79 13.41
CA PHE A 252 21.18 28.84 13.05
C PHE A 252 21.67 27.84 11.98
N ALA A 253 22.37 28.33 10.94
CA ALA A 253 22.91 27.46 9.90
C ALA A 253 23.84 26.39 10.46
N LYS A 254 24.72 26.74 11.42
CA LYS A 254 25.63 25.81 12.11
C LYS A 254 24.90 24.81 13.02
N ASP A 255 23.81 25.25 13.64
CA ASP A 255 23.05 24.40 14.56
C ASP A 255 22.23 23.33 13.84
N VAL A 256 21.73 23.63 12.63
CA VAL A 256 20.80 22.74 11.90
C VAL A 256 21.44 22.00 10.73
N SER A 257 22.68 22.34 10.36
CA SER A 257 23.33 21.79 9.18
C SER A 257 24.86 21.70 9.33
N GLU A 258 25.55 21.23 8.30
CA GLU A 258 27.01 21.19 8.21
C GLU A 258 27.62 22.52 7.68
N PHE A 259 26.78 23.54 7.40
CA PHE A 259 27.20 24.79 6.79
C PHE A 259 27.56 25.84 7.84
N ASP A 260 28.56 26.67 7.51
CA ASP A 260 29.03 27.73 8.40
C ASP A 260 28.24 29.04 8.25
N THR A 261 27.53 29.21 7.14
CA THR A 261 26.81 30.46 6.82
C THR A 261 25.39 30.20 6.35
N LEU A 262 24.51 31.17 6.62
CA LEU A 262 23.13 31.13 6.15
C LEU A 262 23.04 31.10 4.60
N GLU A 263 23.98 31.73 3.92
CA GLU A 263 24.01 31.78 2.46
C GLU A 263 24.26 30.41 1.84
N GLU A 264 25.18 29.62 2.46
CA GLU A 264 25.42 28.22 2.07
C GLU A 264 24.22 27.33 2.34
N LEU A 265 23.57 27.47 3.50
CA LEU A 265 22.34 26.75 3.84
C LEU A 265 21.21 27.08 2.86
N LYS A 266 21.02 28.36 2.49
CA LYS A 266 20.04 28.78 1.49
C LYS A 266 20.31 28.17 0.11
N ALA A 267 21.57 28.15 -0.30
CA ALA A 267 21.98 27.59 -1.58
C ALA A 267 21.73 26.08 -1.64
N ASP A 268 22.04 25.36 -0.56
CA ASP A 268 21.79 23.92 -0.46
C ASP A 268 20.29 23.60 -0.37
N THR A 269 19.54 24.34 0.44
CA THR A 269 18.07 24.21 0.53
C THR A 269 17.43 24.42 -0.82
N ARG A 270 17.86 25.44 -1.57
CA ARG A 270 17.36 25.68 -2.93
C ARG A 270 17.67 24.52 -3.86
N LYS A 271 18.90 24.00 -3.79
CA LYS A 271 19.31 22.84 -4.58
C LYS A 271 18.44 21.62 -4.23
N GLN A 272 18.27 21.29 -2.95
CA GLN A 272 17.44 20.16 -2.51
C GLN A 272 15.98 20.31 -3.01
N LEU A 273 15.38 21.49 -2.84
CA LEU A 273 14.03 21.77 -3.32
C LEU A 273 13.93 21.63 -4.85
N THR A 274 14.98 22.05 -5.59
CA THR A 274 15.03 21.89 -7.04
C THR A 274 15.12 20.42 -7.43
N ASP A 275 16.07 19.68 -6.84
CA ASP A 275 16.27 18.27 -7.09
C ASP A 275 15.00 17.46 -6.74
N ASP A 276 14.33 17.75 -5.63
CA ASP A 276 13.08 17.09 -5.21
C ASP A 276 11.92 17.39 -6.17
N ARG A 277 11.76 18.65 -6.58
CA ARG A 277 10.72 19.05 -7.54
C ARG A 277 10.99 18.49 -8.94
N GLU A 278 12.25 18.46 -9.38
CA GLU A 278 12.64 17.84 -10.66
C GLU A 278 12.34 16.33 -10.65
N ALA A 279 12.70 15.65 -9.56
CA ALA A 279 12.41 14.22 -9.39
C ALA A 279 10.90 13.95 -9.33
N ALA A 280 10.11 14.82 -8.70
CA ALA A 280 8.67 14.71 -8.67
C ALA A 280 8.03 14.96 -10.04
N ALA A 281 8.46 16.01 -10.75
CA ALA A 281 8.00 16.33 -12.10
C ALA A 281 8.36 15.21 -13.10
N GLN A 282 9.56 14.64 -12.97
CA GLN A 282 10.00 13.52 -13.81
C GLN A 282 9.16 12.27 -13.55
N ARG A 283 8.90 11.93 -12.27
CA ARG A 283 8.04 10.78 -11.91
C ARG A 283 6.63 10.98 -12.44
N ALA A 284 6.02 12.14 -12.23
CA ALA A 284 4.68 12.43 -12.74
C ALA A 284 4.59 12.33 -14.28
N PHE A 285 5.64 12.79 -14.99
CA PHE A 285 5.75 12.64 -16.44
C PHE A 285 5.84 11.17 -16.87
N GLU A 286 6.70 10.39 -16.21
CA GLU A 286 6.86 8.96 -16.46
C GLU A 286 5.58 8.18 -16.17
N ASP A 287 4.91 8.46 -15.07
CA ASP A 287 3.63 7.84 -14.70
C ASP A 287 2.54 8.15 -15.73
N ALA A 288 2.44 9.41 -16.18
CA ALA A 288 1.48 9.80 -17.21
C ALA A 288 1.75 9.11 -18.56
N LEU A 289 3.01 8.93 -18.92
CA LEU A 289 3.40 8.19 -20.12
C LEU A 289 3.06 6.71 -19.99
N MET A 290 3.43 6.09 -18.89
CA MET A 290 3.18 4.67 -18.64
C MET A 290 1.69 4.37 -18.56
N GLN A 291 0.88 5.27 -18.00
CA GLN A 291 -0.57 5.16 -18.04
C GLN A 291 -1.09 5.11 -19.49
N LYS A 292 -0.63 6.01 -20.35
CA LYS A 292 -1.00 6.01 -21.78
C LYS A 292 -0.57 4.73 -22.50
N VAL A 293 0.61 4.20 -22.18
CA VAL A 293 1.07 2.91 -22.72
C VAL A 293 0.16 1.79 -22.23
N ALA A 294 -0.16 1.74 -20.93
CA ALA A 294 -1.03 0.74 -20.32
C ALA A 294 -2.45 0.79 -20.90
N ASP A 295 -2.98 1.97 -21.17
CA ASP A 295 -4.29 2.14 -21.82
C ASP A 295 -4.28 1.68 -23.29
N GLY A 296 -3.14 1.81 -23.95
CA GLY A 296 -2.94 1.44 -25.34
C GLY A 296 -2.68 -0.04 -25.61
N ILE A 297 -2.41 -0.86 -24.58
CA ILE A 297 -2.18 -2.30 -24.81
C ILE A 297 -3.49 -3.03 -25.13
N GLN A 298 -3.35 -4.08 -25.95
CA GLN A 298 -4.39 -5.05 -26.20
C GLN A 298 -3.99 -6.38 -25.56
N ALA A 299 -4.70 -6.77 -24.53
CA ALA A 299 -4.51 -8.01 -23.79
C ALA A 299 -5.84 -8.52 -23.25
N ASP A 300 -6.06 -9.83 -23.33
CA ASP A 300 -7.22 -10.49 -22.76
C ASP A 300 -6.89 -10.90 -21.31
N ILE A 301 -7.09 -9.96 -20.38
CA ILE A 301 -6.68 -10.10 -18.97
C ILE A 301 -7.64 -11.03 -18.25
N PRO A 302 -7.18 -12.14 -17.66
CA PRO A 302 -8.03 -13.03 -16.88
C PRO A 302 -8.43 -12.40 -15.53
N ASP A 303 -9.66 -12.65 -15.11
CA ASP A 303 -10.20 -12.12 -13.85
C ASP A 303 -9.34 -12.57 -12.64
N GLU A 304 -8.79 -13.79 -12.67
CA GLU A 304 -7.92 -14.33 -11.62
C GLU A 304 -6.64 -13.50 -11.42
N MET A 305 -6.13 -12.89 -12.49
CA MET A 305 -4.96 -12.01 -12.41
C MET A 305 -5.29 -10.72 -11.67
N VAL A 306 -6.48 -10.19 -11.92
CA VAL A 306 -7.00 -9.00 -11.23
C VAL A 306 -7.28 -9.31 -9.76
N ASP A 307 -7.87 -10.48 -9.47
CA ASP A 307 -8.17 -10.91 -8.11
C ASP A 307 -6.88 -11.09 -7.26
N VAL A 308 -5.83 -11.69 -7.84
CA VAL A 308 -4.53 -11.81 -7.18
C VAL A 308 -3.94 -10.43 -6.87
N GLN A 309 -4.02 -9.51 -7.83
CA GLN A 309 -3.51 -8.14 -7.64
C GLN A 309 -4.32 -7.37 -6.58
N ALA A 310 -5.65 -7.47 -6.61
CA ALA A 310 -6.52 -6.85 -5.61
C ALA A 310 -6.24 -7.40 -4.19
N GLN A 311 -6.00 -8.71 -4.08
CA GLN A 311 -5.61 -9.35 -2.83
C GLN A 311 -4.25 -8.81 -2.33
N GLN A 312 -3.27 -8.67 -3.21
CA GLN A 312 -1.95 -8.13 -2.87
C GLN A 312 -2.05 -6.67 -2.41
N MET A 313 -2.87 -5.86 -3.08
CA MET A 313 -3.12 -4.47 -2.67
C MET A 313 -3.75 -4.40 -1.27
N MET A 314 -4.69 -5.29 -0.97
CA MET A 314 -5.30 -5.39 0.35
C MET A 314 -4.28 -5.80 1.43
N GLU A 315 -3.43 -6.78 1.15
CA GLU A 315 -2.37 -7.21 2.08
C GLU A 315 -1.37 -6.09 2.37
N ASN A 316 -0.96 -5.35 1.33
CA ASN A 316 -0.07 -4.20 1.48
C ASN A 316 -0.73 -3.10 2.33
N PHE A 317 -2.02 -2.84 2.12
CA PHE A 317 -2.78 -1.88 2.93
C PHE A 317 -2.91 -2.32 4.39
N GLN A 318 -3.16 -3.60 4.63
CA GLN A 318 -3.18 -4.17 5.98
C GLN A 318 -1.84 -3.99 6.70
N GLN A 319 -0.73 -4.23 6.00
CA GLN A 319 0.62 -4.03 6.54
C GLN A 319 0.88 -2.56 6.87
N GLN A 320 0.44 -1.64 6.01
CA GLN A 320 0.56 -0.20 6.25
C GLN A 320 -0.22 0.25 7.49
N LEU A 321 -1.46 -0.21 7.66
CA LEU A 321 -2.26 0.05 8.85
C LEU A 321 -1.62 -0.54 10.12
N ALA A 322 -1.10 -1.78 10.02
CA ALA A 322 -0.42 -2.43 11.14
C ALA A 322 0.84 -1.66 11.56
N ALA A 323 1.59 -1.08 10.64
CA ALA A 323 2.74 -0.23 10.94
C ALA A 323 2.35 1.07 11.67
N GLN A 324 1.11 1.54 11.49
CA GLN A 324 0.52 2.67 12.21
C GLN A 324 -0.17 2.24 13.53
N GLY A 325 -0.13 0.96 13.87
CA GLY A 325 -0.76 0.42 15.08
C GLY A 325 -2.28 0.25 14.97
N ILE A 326 -2.85 0.32 13.77
CA ILE A 326 -4.29 0.19 13.54
C ILE A 326 -4.59 -1.21 13.00
N PRO A 327 -5.32 -2.07 13.75
CA PRO A 327 -5.78 -3.36 13.23
C PRO A 327 -6.77 -3.18 12.09
N PHE A 328 -6.66 -3.97 11.03
CA PHE A 328 -7.53 -3.89 9.85
C PHE A 328 -9.02 -4.03 10.18
N ASP A 329 -9.37 -4.96 11.09
CA ASP A 329 -10.76 -5.13 11.55
C ASP A 329 -11.30 -3.87 12.24
N GLN A 330 -10.45 -3.12 12.95
CA GLN A 330 -10.84 -1.86 13.57
C GLN A 330 -11.06 -0.77 12.51
N TYR A 331 -10.20 -0.69 11.52
CA TYR A 331 -10.36 0.21 10.37
C TYR A 331 -11.69 -0.04 9.65
N LEU A 332 -12.01 -1.29 9.31
CA LEU A 332 -13.28 -1.66 8.66
C LEU A 332 -14.51 -1.23 9.48
N LYS A 333 -14.45 -1.38 10.82
CA LYS A 333 -15.51 -0.92 11.70
C LYS A 333 -15.66 0.60 11.74
N MET A 334 -14.53 1.32 11.75
CA MET A 334 -14.53 2.79 11.77
C MET A 334 -15.07 3.37 10.47
N THR A 335 -14.75 2.76 9.32
CA THR A 335 -15.21 3.19 8.00
C THR A 335 -16.56 2.60 7.60
N ASN A 336 -17.14 1.71 8.44
CA ASN A 336 -18.38 0.99 8.16
C ASN A 336 -18.35 0.27 6.80
N THR A 337 -17.18 -0.30 6.42
CA THR A 337 -16.94 -1.06 5.20
C THR A 337 -16.71 -2.53 5.52
N THR A 338 -16.94 -3.40 4.54
CA THR A 338 -16.62 -4.83 4.63
C THR A 338 -15.37 -5.16 3.80
N GLU A 339 -14.75 -6.30 4.06
CA GLU A 339 -13.63 -6.79 3.25
C GLU A 339 -14.02 -6.97 1.77
N ASP A 340 -15.25 -7.43 1.51
CA ASP A 340 -15.77 -7.57 0.16
C ASP A 340 -15.98 -6.22 -0.55
N ASP A 341 -16.38 -5.18 0.19
CA ASP A 341 -16.51 -3.84 -0.36
C ASP A 341 -15.14 -3.25 -0.67
N PHE A 342 -14.15 -3.50 0.20
CA PHE A 342 -12.77 -3.10 -0.07
C PHE A 342 -12.21 -3.80 -1.32
N LYS A 343 -12.44 -5.11 -1.49
CA LYS A 343 -12.04 -5.84 -2.71
C LYS A 343 -12.67 -5.27 -3.96
N LYS A 344 -13.96 -4.90 -3.90
CA LYS A 344 -14.64 -4.26 -5.04
C LYS A 344 -14.05 -2.90 -5.38
N GLN A 345 -13.71 -2.08 -4.36
CA GLN A 345 -13.05 -0.80 -4.56
C GLN A 345 -11.62 -0.95 -5.11
N ALA A 346 -10.92 -2.01 -4.72
CA ALA A 346 -9.58 -2.32 -5.20
C ALA A 346 -9.56 -2.90 -6.63
N HIS A 347 -10.71 -3.34 -7.18
CA HIS A 347 -10.79 -4.01 -8.48
C HIS A 347 -10.29 -3.12 -9.62
N ASP A 348 -10.82 -1.91 -9.77
CA ASP A 348 -10.43 -1.02 -10.88
C ASP A 348 -8.97 -0.57 -10.79
N PRO A 349 -8.44 -0.15 -9.63
CA PRO A 349 -7.00 0.05 -9.44
C PRO A 349 -6.17 -1.20 -9.75
N ALA A 350 -6.64 -2.41 -9.38
CA ALA A 350 -5.95 -3.65 -9.67
C ALA A 350 -5.88 -3.93 -11.17
N VAL A 351 -6.97 -3.69 -11.92
CA VAL A 351 -6.98 -3.78 -13.39
C VAL A 351 -5.93 -2.86 -13.99
N GLN A 352 -5.85 -1.61 -13.53
CA GLN A 352 -4.86 -0.64 -14.04
C GLN A 352 -3.43 -1.08 -13.72
N GLN A 353 -3.19 -1.59 -12.50
CA GLN A 353 -1.88 -2.09 -12.12
C GLN A 353 -1.46 -3.30 -12.96
N VAL A 354 -2.37 -4.26 -13.17
CA VAL A 354 -2.12 -5.43 -14.04
C VAL A 354 -1.81 -4.99 -15.47
N ARG A 355 -2.56 -4.02 -16.03
CA ARG A 355 -2.27 -3.46 -17.35
C ARG A 355 -0.90 -2.82 -17.41
N MET A 356 -0.53 -2.08 -16.37
CA MET A 356 0.80 -1.47 -16.26
C MET A 356 1.91 -2.52 -16.27
N ASP A 357 1.79 -3.56 -15.47
CA ASP A 357 2.80 -4.62 -15.37
C ASP A 357 2.92 -5.43 -16.67
N LEU A 358 1.80 -5.69 -17.34
CA LEU A 358 1.76 -6.31 -18.65
C LEU A 358 2.42 -5.41 -19.73
N ALA A 359 2.14 -4.11 -19.68
CA ALA A 359 2.78 -3.13 -20.59
C ALA A 359 4.28 -3.09 -20.40
N VAL A 360 4.77 -3.04 -19.15
CA VAL A 360 6.21 -3.09 -18.84
C VAL A 360 6.84 -4.38 -19.35
N ALA A 361 6.23 -5.54 -19.10
CA ALA A 361 6.75 -6.82 -19.57
C ALA A 361 6.82 -6.89 -21.11
N ALA A 362 5.81 -6.34 -21.79
CA ALA A 362 5.79 -6.28 -23.25
C ALA A 362 6.85 -5.30 -23.80
N LEU A 363 7.08 -4.15 -23.15
CA LEU A 363 8.13 -3.20 -23.49
C LEU A 363 9.53 -3.81 -23.33
N VAL A 364 9.80 -4.49 -22.22
CA VAL A 364 11.07 -5.20 -21.98
C VAL A 364 11.36 -6.17 -23.12
N LYS A 365 10.35 -6.90 -23.57
CA LYS A 365 10.47 -7.84 -24.68
C LYS A 365 10.64 -7.13 -26.04
N ALA A 366 9.90 -6.05 -26.29
CA ALA A 366 9.94 -5.32 -27.57
C ALA A 366 11.26 -4.59 -27.78
N GLU A 367 11.84 -4.01 -26.74
CA GLU A 367 13.12 -3.29 -26.76
C GLU A 367 14.32 -4.21 -26.45
N ASN A 368 14.10 -5.52 -26.25
CA ASN A 368 15.12 -6.51 -25.88
C ASN A 368 15.99 -6.04 -24.71
N LEU A 369 15.35 -5.54 -23.65
CA LEU A 369 16.05 -5.02 -22.48
C LEU A 369 16.59 -6.16 -21.62
N GLU A 370 17.84 -6.05 -21.22
CA GLU A 370 18.49 -6.98 -20.30
C GLU A 370 19.03 -6.23 -19.09
N ALA A 371 18.94 -6.83 -17.92
CA ALA A 371 19.56 -6.34 -16.71
C ALA A 371 20.94 -6.99 -16.54
N THR A 372 21.99 -6.19 -16.57
CA THR A 372 23.36 -6.66 -16.34
C THR A 372 23.62 -6.89 -14.85
N ALA A 373 24.58 -7.74 -14.53
CA ALA A 373 24.97 -7.99 -13.14
C ALA A 373 25.43 -6.71 -12.42
N GLN A 374 26.07 -5.78 -13.17
CA GLN A 374 26.49 -4.50 -12.59
C GLN A 374 25.31 -3.61 -12.22
N GLU A 375 24.29 -3.49 -13.08
CA GLU A 375 23.08 -2.70 -12.79
C GLU A 375 22.32 -3.25 -11.59
N ILE A 376 22.24 -4.59 -11.47
CA ILE A 376 21.62 -5.23 -10.30
C ILE A 376 22.41 -4.92 -9.02
N GLU A 377 23.74 -4.96 -9.10
CA GLU A 377 24.57 -4.63 -7.93
C GLU A 377 24.48 -3.14 -7.54
N ASP A 378 24.40 -2.25 -8.52
CA ASP A 378 24.27 -0.82 -8.28
C ASP A 378 22.89 -0.48 -7.69
N GLU A 379 21.81 -1.13 -8.13
CA GLU A 379 20.49 -0.99 -7.55
C GLU A 379 20.47 -1.49 -6.10
N LEU A 380 21.08 -2.66 -5.83
CA LEU A 380 21.22 -3.17 -4.47
C LEU A 380 22.00 -2.21 -3.56
N LYS A 381 23.04 -1.53 -4.06
CA LYS A 381 23.78 -0.50 -3.31
C LYS A 381 22.88 0.70 -3.02
N THR A 382 22.15 1.17 -4.02
CA THR A 382 21.22 2.30 -3.85
C THR A 382 20.19 2.01 -2.75
N VAL A 383 19.64 0.80 -2.72
CA VAL A 383 18.72 0.36 -1.67
C VAL A 383 19.44 0.27 -0.31
N ALA A 384 20.65 -0.28 -0.27
CA ALA A 384 21.46 -0.40 0.94
C ALA A 384 21.75 0.97 1.56
N ASP A 385 22.18 1.92 0.75
CA ASP A 385 22.46 3.30 1.16
C ASP A 385 21.21 4.01 1.69
N LYS A 386 20.07 3.83 0.99
CA LYS A 386 18.79 4.43 1.40
C LYS A 386 18.30 3.96 2.77
N TYR A 387 18.54 2.69 3.11
CA TYR A 387 18.10 2.10 4.38
C TYR A 387 19.21 2.05 5.43
N GLY A 388 20.43 2.52 5.12
CA GLY A 388 21.57 2.48 6.02
C GLY A 388 22.00 1.06 6.40
N MET A 389 21.78 0.09 5.49
CA MET A 389 22.08 -1.34 5.70
C MET A 389 23.29 -1.77 4.87
N ASP A 390 23.98 -2.81 5.32
CA ASP A 390 25.05 -3.41 4.53
C ASP A 390 24.49 -4.24 3.35
N LEU A 391 25.25 -4.31 2.27
CA LEU A 391 24.87 -4.99 1.02
C LEU A 391 24.56 -6.48 1.22
N ASP A 392 25.29 -7.16 2.10
CA ASP A 392 25.09 -8.59 2.37
C ASP A 392 23.79 -8.86 3.12
N THR A 393 23.35 -7.91 3.92
CA THR A 393 22.05 -7.95 4.59
C THR A 393 20.93 -7.73 3.60
N ILE A 394 21.02 -6.72 2.73
CA ILE A 394 20.02 -6.47 1.68
C ILE A 394 19.85 -7.68 0.75
N LYS A 395 20.93 -8.31 0.32
CA LYS A 395 20.88 -9.52 -0.54
C LYS A 395 20.14 -10.71 0.09
N LYS A 396 19.99 -10.75 1.41
CA LYS A 396 19.21 -11.81 2.09
C LYS A 396 17.71 -11.53 2.07
N TYR A 397 17.32 -10.26 2.06
CA TYR A 397 15.92 -9.85 2.09
C TYR A 397 15.34 -9.58 0.69
N LEU A 398 16.18 -9.20 -0.27
CA LEU A 398 15.81 -8.92 -1.64
C LEU A 398 16.42 -9.98 -2.58
N PRO A 399 15.61 -10.92 -3.10
CA PRO A 399 16.05 -11.87 -4.10
C PRO A 399 16.55 -11.16 -5.37
N GLU A 400 17.64 -11.68 -5.96
CA GLU A 400 18.21 -11.11 -7.18
C GLU A 400 17.20 -11.02 -8.34
N ALA A 401 16.24 -11.94 -8.38
CA ALA A 401 15.17 -11.95 -9.37
C ALA A 401 14.30 -10.69 -9.31
N ASP A 402 13.94 -10.27 -8.09
CA ASP A 402 13.07 -9.11 -7.86
C ASP A 402 13.81 -7.81 -8.21
N VAL A 403 15.09 -7.73 -7.84
CA VAL A 403 15.94 -6.59 -8.21
C VAL A 403 16.13 -6.50 -9.73
N ARG A 404 16.31 -7.64 -10.39
CA ARG A 404 16.39 -7.72 -11.85
C ARG A 404 15.13 -7.20 -12.51
N GLU A 405 13.97 -7.58 -12.00
CA GLU A 405 12.69 -7.11 -12.51
C GLU A 405 12.53 -5.60 -12.32
N GLN A 406 12.95 -5.07 -11.16
CA GLN A 406 12.94 -3.64 -10.88
C GLN A 406 13.86 -2.86 -11.84
N VAL A 407 15.06 -3.35 -12.11
CA VAL A 407 15.99 -2.76 -13.09
C VAL A 407 15.38 -2.76 -14.49
N LEU A 408 14.78 -3.86 -14.90
CA LEU A 408 14.12 -3.96 -16.21
C LEU A 408 12.93 -3.01 -16.31
N ARG A 409 12.12 -2.87 -15.23
CA ARG A 409 11.02 -1.92 -15.15
C ARG A 409 11.51 -0.48 -15.31
N SER A 410 12.54 -0.09 -14.59
CA SER A 410 13.14 1.26 -14.69
C SER A 410 13.69 1.54 -16.10
N LYS A 411 14.33 0.55 -16.73
CA LYS A 411 14.82 0.68 -18.11
C LYS A 411 13.69 0.80 -19.13
N ALA A 412 12.59 0.08 -18.96
CA ALA A 412 11.43 0.17 -19.83
C ALA A 412 10.75 1.55 -19.73
N ILE A 413 10.54 2.05 -18.51
CA ILE A 413 9.99 3.40 -18.26
C ILE A 413 10.89 4.46 -18.92
N LYS A 414 12.19 4.36 -18.68
CA LYS A 414 13.17 5.29 -19.27
C LYS A 414 13.16 5.26 -20.79
N ALA A 415 13.08 4.09 -21.43
CA ALA A 415 13.01 3.98 -22.88
C ALA A 415 11.78 4.67 -23.49
N VAL A 416 10.64 4.63 -22.79
CA VAL A 416 9.43 5.35 -23.18
C VAL A 416 9.62 6.86 -22.97
N ALA A 417 10.14 7.27 -21.81
CA ALA A 417 10.36 8.67 -21.46
C ALA A 417 11.34 9.37 -22.40
N ASP A 418 12.45 8.69 -22.76
CA ASP A 418 13.47 9.21 -23.69
C ASP A 418 12.91 9.41 -25.12
N ALA A 419 11.90 8.64 -25.51
CA ALA A 419 11.25 8.75 -26.81
C ALA A 419 10.00 9.65 -26.81
N ALA A 420 9.61 10.18 -25.67
CA ALA A 420 8.39 10.98 -25.48
C ALA A 420 8.62 12.48 -25.73
N VAL A 421 7.53 13.19 -25.92
CA VAL A 421 7.51 14.67 -26.05
C VAL A 421 6.87 15.28 -24.81
N ALA A 422 7.65 16.07 -24.08
CA ALA A 422 7.14 16.83 -22.96
C ALA A 422 6.27 18.00 -23.48
N VAL A 423 5.06 18.14 -22.99
CA VAL A 423 4.18 19.28 -23.25
C VAL A 423 3.93 20.03 -21.93
N ALA A 424 3.65 21.32 -22.03
CA ALA A 424 3.29 22.09 -20.86
C ALA A 424 2.04 21.48 -20.19
N PRO A 425 1.99 21.41 -18.85
CA PRO A 425 0.80 20.94 -18.16
C PRO A 425 -0.39 21.83 -18.55
N VAL A 426 -1.51 21.20 -18.90
CA VAL A 426 -2.77 21.93 -19.01
C VAL A 426 -3.14 22.32 -17.60
N VAL A 427 -3.08 23.59 -17.27
CA VAL A 427 -3.64 24.13 -16.03
C VAL A 427 -5.15 23.98 -16.18
N GLU A 428 -5.72 22.90 -15.63
CA GLU A 428 -7.14 22.88 -15.33
C GLU A 428 -7.33 23.99 -14.28
N GLU A 429 -7.92 25.11 -14.68
CA GLU A 429 -8.39 26.14 -13.74
C GLU A 429 -9.21 25.39 -12.68
N SER A 430 -8.69 25.40 -11.47
CA SER A 430 -9.32 24.70 -10.36
C SER A 430 -10.74 25.22 -10.25
N GLN A 431 -11.72 24.31 -10.17
CA GLN A 431 -13.15 24.65 -10.06
C GLN A 431 -13.47 25.57 -8.86
N GLU A 432 -12.49 25.85 -8.01
CA GLU A 432 -12.56 26.82 -6.93
C GLU A 432 -12.46 28.27 -7.41
N GLU A 433 -11.63 28.58 -8.43
CA GLU A 433 -11.58 29.94 -8.99
C GLU A 433 -12.84 30.26 -9.79
N ALA A 434 -13.42 29.27 -10.49
CA ALA A 434 -14.70 29.45 -11.19
C ALA A 434 -15.87 29.69 -10.23
N LYS A 435 -15.87 29.09 -9.04
CA LYS A 435 -16.89 29.35 -8.00
C LYS A 435 -16.73 30.72 -7.35
N GLN A 436 -15.51 31.20 -7.17
CA GLN A 436 -15.26 32.55 -6.62
C GLN A 436 -15.57 33.66 -7.62
N GLU A 437 -15.47 33.44 -8.94
CA GLU A 437 -15.92 34.37 -9.95
C GLU A 437 -17.44 34.38 -10.14
N GLU A 438 -18.12 33.23 -9.98
CA GLU A 438 -19.60 33.18 -9.98
C GLU A 438 -20.20 33.89 -8.76
N GLU A 439 -19.65 33.65 -7.54
CA GLU A 439 -20.11 34.31 -6.32
C GLU A 439 -19.86 35.86 -6.34
N LYS A 440 -18.83 36.32 -7.06
CA LYS A 440 -18.60 37.75 -7.23
C LYS A 440 -19.52 38.41 -8.27
N LYS A 441 -20.04 37.64 -9.23
CA LYS A 441 -21.00 38.15 -10.23
C LYS A 441 -22.45 38.19 -9.76
N ASP A 442 -22.79 37.35 -8.78
CA ASP A 442 -24.12 37.38 -8.16
C ASP A 442 -24.24 38.40 -7.02
N ALA A 443 -23.13 39.05 -6.65
CA ALA A 443 -23.09 40.08 -5.60
C ALA A 443 -23.03 41.53 -6.13
N GLU A 444 -23.06 41.75 -7.46
CA GLU A 444 -23.25 43.07 -8.13
C GLU A 444 -24.66 43.14 -8.74
#